data_a8bcc9d6527069f3ca5d1c1ef71bdfae
#
_entry.id   a8bcc9d6527069f3ca5d1c1ef71bdfae
#
_cell.length_a   1.000
_cell.length_b   1.000
_cell.length_c   1.000
_cell.angle_alpha   90.00
_cell.angle_beta   90.00
_cell.angle_gamma   90.00
#
_symmetry.space_group_name_H-M   'P 1'
#
loop_
_entity.id
_entity.type
_entity.pdbx_description
1 polymer ?
#
loop_
_entity_poly.entity_id
_entity_poly.type
_entity_poly.pdbx_seq_one_letter_code
_entity_poly.pdbx_strand_id
1 'polypeptide(L)'
;MGAVHAVDPKEGETVVISGAAGGVGSLASQLARRTGATVIGLASEINHEWLKSHGVIPVAYGDGVADRIGAAAPDGVDAFIDTHGDGYVELALALGVAADRIDTIADFAAAEKYGVKTDGGTAAGPGARVLAELAGLIADGHVEVPIANVYPLAQIREAYTELERRHTRGKIVLTP
;
A
#
# COMPACT_ATOMS: atom_id res chain seq x y z
N MET A 1 2.72 7.97 2.66
CA MET A 1 4.06 8.58 2.68
C MET A 1 4.96 7.93 3.72
N GLY A 2 4.57 7.80 5.00
CA GLY A 2 5.42 7.21 6.03
C GLY A 2 5.95 5.82 5.69
N ALA A 3 5.09 4.87 5.32
CA ALA A 3 5.54 3.52 4.95
C ALA A 3 6.52 3.50 3.77
N VAL A 4 6.34 4.39 2.78
CA VAL A 4 7.29 4.52 1.67
C VAL A 4 8.64 5.05 2.15
N HIS A 5 8.65 6.05 3.05
CA HIS A 5 9.90 6.53 3.67
C HIS A 5 10.55 5.47 4.58
N ALA A 6 9.76 4.64 5.26
CA ALA A 6 10.28 3.60 6.14
C ALA A 6 11.12 2.58 5.36
N VAL A 7 10.66 2.15 4.19
CA VAL A 7 11.40 1.20 3.35
C VAL A 7 12.33 1.87 2.33
N ASP A 8 12.21 3.20 2.13
CA ASP A 8 13.08 4.07 1.32
C ASP A 8 13.44 3.48 -0.05
N PRO A 9 12.43 3.21 -0.91
CA PRO A 9 12.67 2.57 -2.20
C PRO A 9 13.46 3.50 -3.13
N LYS A 10 14.39 2.92 -3.90
CA LYS A 10 15.26 3.64 -4.81
C LYS A 10 14.85 3.44 -6.27
N GLU A 11 15.34 4.30 -7.13
CA GLU A 11 15.20 4.11 -8.58
C GLU A 11 15.78 2.76 -9.01
N GLY A 12 15.02 2.01 -9.80
CA GLY A 12 15.40 0.68 -10.30
C GLY A 12 15.08 -0.47 -9.34
N GLU A 13 14.76 -0.22 -8.08
CA GLU A 13 14.32 -1.27 -7.14
C GLU A 13 12.89 -1.73 -7.42
N THR A 14 12.57 -2.94 -6.98
CA THR A 14 11.21 -3.52 -7.01
C THR A 14 10.59 -3.53 -5.63
N VAL A 15 9.41 -2.91 -5.50
CA VAL A 15 8.65 -2.82 -4.24
C VAL A 15 7.32 -3.54 -4.40
N VAL A 16 7.00 -4.43 -3.47
CA VAL A 16 5.67 -5.06 -3.39
C VAL A 16 4.82 -4.34 -2.33
N ILE A 17 3.56 -4.10 -2.64
CA ILE A 17 2.60 -3.47 -1.71
C ILE A 17 1.37 -4.35 -1.59
N SER A 18 1.08 -4.86 -0.37
CA SER A 18 -0.16 -5.58 -0.09
C SER A 18 -1.33 -4.60 0.04
N GLY A 19 -2.54 -5.03 -0.33
CA GLY A 19 -3.71 -4.16 -0.28
C GLY A 19 -3.59 -2.89 -1.13
N ALA A 20 -2.89 -2.98 -2.26
CA ALA A 20 -2.45 -1.85 -3.09
C ALA A 20 -3.58 -0.96 -3.65
N ALA A 21 -4.83 -1.43 -3.68
CA ALA A 21 -5.99 -0.64 -4.08
C ALA A 21 -6.78 -0.09 -2.89
N GLY A 22 -6.42 -0.44 -1.65
CA GLY A 22 -7.10 -0.01 -0.43
C GLY A 22 -6.82 1.45 -0.05
N GLY A 23 -7.38 1.88 1.07
CA GLY A 23 -7.32 3.27 1.53
C GLY A 23 -5.92 3.81 1.87
N VAL A 24 -4.94 2.93 2.14
CA VAL A 24 -3.53 3.30 2.34
C VAL A 24 -2.69 2.86 1.14
N GLY A 25 -2.88 1.61 0.69
CA GLY A 25 -2.10 1.04 -0.40
C GLY A 25 -2.21 1.82 -1.71
N SER A 26 -3.38 2.38 -2.03
CA SER A 26 -3.58 3.19 -3.24
C SER A 26 -2.69 4.44 -3.29
N LEU A 27 -2.48 5.07 -2.14
CA LEU A 27 -1.57 6.22 -2.03
C LEU A 27 -0.10 5.76 -1.97
N ALA A 28 0.19 4.70 -1.20
CA ALA A 28 1.54 4.16 -1.08
C ALA A 28 2.09 3.71 -2.44
N SER A 29 1.26 3.07 -3.27
CA SER A 29 1.64 2.61 -4.61
C SER A 29 2.04 3.76 -5.53
N GLN A 30 1.26 4.82 -5.57
CA GLN A 30 1.56 6.00 -6.36
C GLN A 30 2.81 6.73 -5.86
N LEU A 31 2.97 6.86 -4.54
CA LEU A 31 4.14 7.50 -3.94
C LEU A 31 5.42 6.69 -4.14
N ALA A 32 5.37 5.37 -4.03
CA ALA A 32 6.51 4.50 -4.33
C ALA A 32 6.92 4.59 -5.80
N ARG A 33 5.97 4.64 -6.74
CA ARG A 33 6.26 4.88 -8.17
C ARG A 33 7.06 6.16 -8.41
N ARG A 34 6.81 7.20 -7.63
CA ARG A 34 7.49 8.51 -7.78
C ARG A 34 8.96 8.48 -7.38
N THR A 35 9.43 7.45 -6.67
CA THR A 35 10.87 7.27 -6.38
C THR A 35 11.64 6.66 -7.55
N GLY A 36 10.95 6.27 -8.65
CA GLY A 36 11.55 5.56 -9.77
C GLY A 36 11.58 4.03 -9.59
N ALA A 37 11.01 3.52 -8.50
CA ALA A 37 10.90 2.08 -8.26
C ALA A 37 9.84 1.43 -9.15
N THR A 38 10.04 0.16 -9.48
CA THR A 38 9.01 -0.73 -10.02
C THR A 38 8.09 -1.13 -8.87
N VAL A 39 6.79 -0.90 -9.01
CA VAL A 39 5.82 -1.23 -7.96
C VAL A 39 4.91 -2.36 -8.40
N ILE A 40 4.89 -3.44 -7.62
CA ILE A 40 3.95 -4.55 -7.74
C ILE A 40 2.87 -4.38 -6.68
N GLY A 41 1.61 -4.30 -7.10
CA GLY A 41 0.47 -4.09 -6.22
C GLY A 41 -0.39 -5.35 -6.08
N LEU A 42 -0.50 -5.88 -4.85
CA LEU A 42 -1.39 -7.00 -4.58
C LEU A 42 -2.81 -6.50 -4.37
N ALA A 43 -3.71 -6.91 -5.26
CA ALA A 43 -5.12 -6.51 -5.22
C ALA A 43 -6.01 -7.55 -5.91
N SER A 44 -7.33 -7.46 -5.70
CA SER A 44 -8.29 -8.23 -6.49
C SER A 44 -8.30 -7.78 -7.96
N GLU A 45 -8.63 -8.68 -8.87
CA GLU A 45 -8.59 -8.46 -10.32
C GLU A 45 -9.42 -7.25 -10.77
N ILE A 46 -10.52 -6.95 -10.10
CA ILE A 46 -11.36 -5.78 -10.38
C ILE A 46 -10.60 -4.45 -10.26
N ASN A 47 -9.49 -4.44 -9.54
CA ASN A 47 -8.65 -3.26 -9.32
C ASN A 47 -7.42 -3.20 -10.24
N HIS A 48 -7.18 -4.24 -11.06
CA HIS A 48 -5.97 -4.34 -11.87
C HIS A 48 -5.87 -3.22 -12.90
N GLU A 49 -6.96 -2.86 -13.57
CA GLU A 49 -6.94 -1.78 -14.56
C GLU A 49 -6.63 -0.42 -13.92
N TRP A 50 -7.17 -0.16 -12.72
CA TRP A 50 -6.84 1.06 -11.98
C TRP A 50 -5.35 1.08 -11.56
N LEU A 51 -4.80 -0.03 -11.08
CA LEU A 51 -3.38 -0.12 -10.74
C LEU A 51 -2.49 0.12 -11.97
N LYS A 52 -2.81 -0.51 -13.10
CA LYS A 52 -2.08 -0.32 -14.37
C LYS A 52 -2.11 1.14 -14.84
N SER A 53 -3.26 1.83 -14.73
CA SER A 53 -3.37 3.24 -15.12
C SER A 53 -2.49 4.16 -14.28
N HIS A 54 -2.07 3.71 -13.07
CA HIS A 54 -1.12 4.39 -12.20
C HIS A 54 0.32 3.84 -12.30
N GLY A 55 0.62 3.04 -13.33
CA GLY A 55 1.94 2.49 -13.58
C GLY A 55 2.37 1.39 -12.57
N VAL A 56 1.42 0.79 -11.88
CA VAL A 56 1.65 -0.31 -10.92
C VAL A 56 1.37 -1.65 -11.62
N ILE A 57 2.24 -2.62 -11.44
CA ILE A 57 2.07 -3.98 -11.94
C ILE A 57 1.11 -4.72 -10.99
N PRO A 58 -0.11 -5.05 -11.41
CA PRO A 58 -1.05 -5.70 -10.53
C PRO A 58 -0.79 -7.21 -10.46
N VAL A 59 -0.88 -7.75 -9.25
CA VAL A 59 -0.82 -9.19 -8.99
C VAL A 59 -2.02 -9.58 -8.11
N ALA A 60 -2.73 -10.64 -8.50
CA ALA A 60 -3.83 -11.17 -7.70
C ALA A 60 -3.28 -11.83 -6.42
N TYR A 61 -3.91 -11.56 -5.29
CA TYR A 61 -3.59 -12.23 -4.02
C TYR A 61 -4.19 -13.67 -3.97
N GLY A 62 -3.96 -14.38 -2.86
CA GLY A 62 -4.42 -15.77 -2.64
C GLY A 62 -3.40 -16.82 -3.06
N ASP A 63 -3.84 -18.06 -3.19
CA ASP A 63 -2.96 -19.23 -3.44
C ASP A 63 -2.02 -18.99 -4.63
N GLY A 64 -0.73 -19.30 -4.46
CA GLY A 64 0.29 -19.09 -5.48
C GLY A 64 0.72 -17.62 -5.67
N VAL A 65 0.42 -16.72 -4.73
CA VAL A 65 0.82 -15.30 -4.81
C VAL A 65 2.34 -15.12 -4.91
N ALA A 66 3.12 -15.96 -4.21
CA ALA A 66 4.59 -15.91 -4.27
C ALA A 66 5.11 -16.16 -5.69
N ASP A 67 4.57 -17.17 -6.38
CA ASP A 67 4.96 -17.49 -7.75
C ASP A 67 4.61 -16.36 -8.72
N ARG A 68 3.42 -15.74 -8.53
CA ARG A 68 2.99 -14.60 -9.35
C ARG A 68 3.85 -13.37 -9.12
N ILE A 69 4.28 -13.11 -7.86
CA ILE A 69 5.23 -12.03 -7.55
C ILE A 69 6.57 -12.35 -8.21
N GLY A 70 7.10 -13.56 -8.07
CA GLY A 70 8.35 -13.97 -8.69
C GLY A 70 8.34 -13.83 -10.22
N ALA A 71 7.21 -14.16 -10.87
CA ALA A 71 7.05 -13.95 -12.31
C ALA A 71 7.03 -12.46 -12.71
N ALA A 72 6.52 -11.57 -11.84
CA ALA A 72 6.47 -10.14 -12.06
C ALA A 72 7.79 -9.42 -11.67
N ALA A 73 8.60 -10.05 -10.82
CA ALA A 73 9.88 -9.54 -10.31
C ALA A 73 11.00 -10.59 -10.55
N PRO A 74 11.43 -10.82 -11.79
CA PRO A 74 12.44 -11.85 -12.09
C PRO A 74 13.79 -11.58 -11.44
N ASP A 75 14.11 -10.32 -11.17
CA ASP A 75 15.36 -9.89 -10.51
C ASP A 75 15.22 -9.85 -8.96
N GLY A 76 14.05 -10.20 -8.42
CA GLY A 76 13.77 -10.21 -6.99
C GLY A 76 12.97 -9.01 -6.50
N VAL A 77 12.70 -9.01 -5.19
CA VAL A 77 11.96 -7.95 -4.49
C VAL A 77 12.88 -7.28 -3.49
N ASP A 78 13.03 -5.96 -3.57
CA ASP A 78 13.94 -5.18 -2.73
C ASP A 78 13.27 -4.64 -1.46
N ALA A 79 11.98 -4.35 -1.52
CA ALA A 79 11.23 -3.83 -0.39
C ALA A 79 9.77 -4.29 -0.40
N PHE A 80 9.16 -4.30 0.79
CA PHE A 80 7.76 -4.68 0.94
C PHE A 80 7.03 -3.73 1.89
N ILE A 81 5.86 -3.25 1.48
CA ILE A 81 4.96 -2.47 2.32
C ILE A 81 3.67 -3.27 2.54
N ASP A 82 3.46 -3.69 3.78
CA ASP A 82 2.24 -4.40 4.14
C ASP A 82 1.20 -3.44 4.71
N THR A 83 0.08 -3.31 3.98
CA THR A 83 -1.09 -2.51 4.40
C THR A 83 -2.31 -3.37 4.70
N HIS A 84 -2.15 -4.71 4.74
CA HIS A 84 -3.25 -5.64 4.88
C HIS A 84 -3.14 -6.56 6.12
N GLY A 85 -1.96 -7.06 6.42
CA GLY A 85 -1.71 -8.12 7.40
C GLY A 85 -1.88 -9.51 6.79
N ASP A 86 -2.34 -10.48 7.61
CA ASP A 86 -2.68 -11.85 7.18
C ASP A 86 -1.51 -12.61 6.51
N GLY A 87 -0.30 -12.57 7.12
CA GLY A 87 0.86 -13.35 6.68
C GLY A 87 1.70 -12.72 5.58
N TYR A 88 1.47 -11.46 5.23
CA TYR A 88 2.28 -10.78 4.19
C TYR A 88 3.69 -10.42 4.65
N VAL A 89 3.95 -10.31 5.96
CA VAL A 89 5.31 -10.16 6.50
C VAL A 89 6.11 -11.44 6.25
N GLU A 90 5.51 -12.61 6.55
CA GLU A 90 6.12 -13.91 6.27
C GLU A 90 6.36 -14.12 4.77
N LEU A 91 5.41 -13.72 3.93
CA LEU A 91 5.56 -13.78 2.48
C LEU A 91 6.74 -12.92 2.02
N ALA A 92 6.88 -11.70 2.52
CA ALA A 92 7.99 -10.81 2.16
C ALA A 92 9.35 -11.43 2.53
N LEU A 93 9.47 -12.00 3.74
CA LEU A 93 10.66 -12.70 4.17
C LEU A 93 10.95 -13.94 3.31
N ALA A 94 9.92 -14.71 2.93
CA ALA A 94 10.06 -15.87 2.05
C ALA A 94 10.48 -15.50 0.62
N LEU A 95 10.15 -14.30 0.16
CA LEU A 95 10.62 -13.72 -1.10
C LEU A 95 12.07 -13.18 -1.01
N GLY A 96 12.71 -13.25 0.17
CA GLY A 96 14.09 -12.82 0.39
C GLY A 96 14.25 -11.35 0.74
N VAL A 97 13.16 -10.62 1.01
CA VAL A 97 13.23 -9.21 1.40
C VAL A 97 13.85 -9.09 2.80
N ALA A 98 14.85 -8.22 2.96
CA ALA A 98 15.50 -7.97 4.23
C ALA A 98 14.51 -7.33 5.24
N ALA A 99 14.58 -7.72 6.52
CA ALA A 99 13.62 -7.27 7.53
C ALA A 99 13.57 -5.74 7.68
N ASP A 100 14.69 -5.05 7.50
CA ASP A 100 14.79 -3.60 7.52
C ASP A 100 14.27 -2.92 6.25
N ARG A 101 13.84 -3.70 5.25
CA ARG A 101 13.20 -3.25 4.02
C ARG A 101 11.71 -3.65 3.97
N ILE A 102 11.16 -4.13 5.09
CA ILE A 102 9.74 -4.46 5.25
C ILE A 102 9.13 -3.48 6.27
N ASP A 103 8.01 -2.86 5.92
CA ASP A 103 7.20 -2.05 6.84
C ASP A 103 5.76 -2.56 6.83
N THR A 104 5.20 -2.84 8.01
CA THR A 104 3.79 -3.20 8.14
C THR A 104 3.05 -2.18 8.99
N ILE A 105 1.85 -1.81 8.55
CA ILE A 105 0.93 -0.99 9.33
C ILE A 105 -0.28 -1.80 9.83
N ALA A 106 -0.25 -3.11 9.63
CA ALA A 106 -1.39 -3.99 9.88
C ALA A 106 -1.06 -5.18 10.78
N ASP A 107 0.17 -5.74 10.71
CA ASP A 107 0.57 -6.93 11.46
C ASP A 107 1.71 -6.63 12.45
N PHE A 108 1.34 -6.00 13.57
CA PHE A 108 2.30 -5.64 14.63
C PHE A 108 2.87 -6.88 15.36
N ALA A 109 2.14 -8.00 15.39
CA ALA A 109 2.62 -9.24 15.99
C ALA A 109 3.74 -9.86 15.15
N ALA A 110 3.57 -9.92 13.84
CA ALA A 110 4.63 -10.35 12.93
C ALA A 110 5.82 -9.39 12.96
N ALA A 111 5.58 -8.07 13.07
CA ALA A 111 6.65 -7.09 13.17
C ALA A 111 7.52 -7.32 14.41
N GLU A 112 6.94 -7.55 15.58
CA GLU A 112 7.67 -7.88 16.81
C GLU A 112 8.45 -9.19 16.66
N LYS A 113 7.81 -10.22 16.07
CA LYS A 113 8.39 -11.55 15.91
C LYS A 113 9.60 -11.56 14.98
N TYR A 114 9.55 -10.81 13.89
CA TYR A 114 10.55 -10.88 12.81
C TYR A 114 11.46 -9.65 12.74
N GLY A 115 11.24 -8.63 13.58
CA GLY A 115 12.03 -7.42 13.62
C GLY A 115 11.86 -6.52 12.39
N VAL A 116 10.69 -6.57 11.72
CA VAL A 116 10.40 -5.67 10.62
C VAL A 116 9.89 -4.32 11.13
N LYS A 117 9.88 -3.32 10.25
CA LYS A 117 9.49 -1.95 10.62
C LYS A 117 7.97 -1.80 10.80
N THR A 118 7.62 -0.84 11.66
CA THR A 118 6.25 -0.33 11.84
C THR A 118 6.24 1.20 11.80
N ASP A 119 7.16 1.79 11.03
CA ASP A 119 7.44 3.22 11.04
C ASP A 119 6.52 4.03 10.12
N GLY A 120 5.58 3.36 9.46
CA GLY A 120 4.67 3.98 8.51
C GLY A 120 3.92 5.23 9.00
N GLY A 121 3.72 5.36 10.32
CA GLY A 121 3.12 6.53 10.95
C GLY A 121 4.09 7.68 11.23
N THR A 122 5.40 7.43 11.33
CA THR A 122 6.39 8.38 11.84
C THR A 122 7.54 8.70 10.91
N ALA A 123 7.95 7.77 10.05
CA ALA A 123 9.12 7.90 9.18
C ALA A 123 9.12 9.11 8.23
N ALA A 124 7.94 9.63 7.86
CA ALA A 124 7.83 10.81 7.01
C ALA A 124 8.08 12.15 7.73
N GLY A 125 8.27 12.14 9.05
CA GLY A 125 8.49 13.33 9.86
C GLY A 125 7.21 14.04 10.32
N PRO A 126 7.25 15.35 10.69
CA PRO A 126 6.12 16.07 11.28
C PRO A 126 4.88 16.04 10.39
N GLY A 127 3.73 15.62 10.96
CA GLY A 127 2.49 15.38 10.23
C GLY A 127 1.99 16.58 9.41
N ALA A 128 2.09 17.80 9.90
CA ALA A 128 1.64 19.01 9.17
C ALA A 128 2.41 19.20 7.84
N ARG A 129 3.72 18.98 7.84
CA ARG A 129 4.54 19.08 6.63
C ARG A 129 4.18 18.00 5.62
N VAL A 130 4.03 16.77 6.09
CA VAL A 130 3.65 15.62 5.27
C VAL A 130 2.28 15.82 4.64
N LEU A 131 1.31 16.33 5.40
CA LEU A 131 -0.02 16.63 4.89
C LEU A 131 0.00 17.73 3.84
N ALA A 132 0.78 18.81 4.05
CA ALA A 132 0.93 19.88 3.07
C ALA A 132 1.55 19.38 1.75
N GLU A 133 2.59 18.54 1.84
CA GLU A 133 3.21 17.91 0.67
C GLU A 133 2.23 17.00 -0.08
N LEU A 134 1.50 16.14 0.63
CA LEU A 134 0.47 15.28 0.02
C LEU A 134 -0.64 16.10 -0.63
N ALA A 135 -1.10 17.18 0.04
CA ALA A 135 -2.11 18.06 -0.52
C ALA A 135 -1.62 18.74 -1.82
N GLY A 136 -0.36 19.16 -1.88
CA GLY A 136 0.26 19.66 -3.10
C GLY A 136 0.27 18.63 -4.22
N LEU A 137 0.73 17.40 -3.94
CA LEU A 137 0.76 16.32 -4.93
C LEU A 137 -0.64 15.97 -5.48
N ILE A 138 -1.65 16.06 -4.64
CA ILE A 138 -3.05 15.82 -5.04
C ILE A 138 -3.57 17.00 -5.89
N ALA A 139 -3.32 18.23 -5.46
CA ALA A 139 -3.76 19.44 -6.18
C ALA A 139 -3.13 19.53 -7.58
N ASP A 140 -1.87 19.11 -7.72
CA ASP A 140 -1.13 19.09 -8.98
C ASP A 140 -1.48 17.87 -9.86
N GLY A 141 -2.38 16.98 -9.41
CA GLY A 141 -2.79 15.78 -10.14
C GLY A 141 -1.74 14.66 -10.18
N HIS A 142 -0.71 14.74 -9.34
CA HIS A 142 0.35 13.74 -9.26
C HIS A 142 -0.02 12.52 -8.42
N VAL A 143 -1.00 12.65 -7.54
CA VAL A 143 -1.54 11.57 -6.70
C VAL A 143 -3.06 11.68 -6.70
N GLU A 144 -3.72 10.58 -7.06
CA GLU A 144 -5.17 10.44 -6.94
C GLU A 144 -5.53 9.84 -5.58
N VAL A 145 -6.57 10.39 -4.93
CA VAL A 145 -7.22 9.76 -3.78
C VAL A 145 -8.52 9.13 -4.27
N PRO A 146 -8.56 7.82 -4.52
CA PRO A 146 -9.79 7.21 -4.98
C PRO A 146 -10.83 7.25 -3.86
N ILE A 147 -12.02 7.79 -4.18
CA ILE A 147 -13.17 7.83 -3.27
C ILE A 147 -14.17 6.77 -3.73
N ALA A 148 -14.34 5.73 -2.93
CA ALA A 148 -15.28 4.65 -3.22
C ALA A 148 -16.72 5.13 -3.07
N ASN A 149 -17.03 5.72 -1.91
CA ASN A 149 -18.36 6.21 -1.59
C ASN A 149 -18.30 7.44 -0.65
N VAL A 150 -19.37 8.23 -0.72
CA VAL A 150 -19.61 9.36 0.20
C VAL A 150 -20.92 9.12 0.92
N TYR A 151 -20.90 9.14 2.25
CA TYR A 151 -22.07 8.97 3.10
C TYR A 151 -22.34 10.22 3.93
N PRO A 152 -23.58 10.60 4.17
CA PRO A 152 -23.92 11.52 5.26
C PRO A 152 -23.43 10.95 6.60
N LEU A 153 -23.01 11.80 7.53
CA LEU A 153 -22.56 11.37 8.86
C LEU A 153 -23.63 10.53 9.60
N ALA A 154 -24.91 10.82 9.36
CA ALA A 154 -26.01 10.04 9.91
C ALA A 154 -26.02 8.56 9.47
N GLN A 155 -25.35 8.23 8.35
CA GLN A 155 -25.24 6.88 7.79
C GLN A 155 -23.89 6.24 8.09
N ILE A 156 -23.24 6.61 9.17
CA ILE A 156 -21.92 6.08 9.56
C ILE A 156 -21.93 4.54 9.71
N ARG A 157 -23.03 3.94 10.13
CA ARG A 157 -23.13 2.48 10.30
C ARG A 157 -23.07 1.76 8.96
N GLU A 158 -23.74 2.29 7.94
CA GLU A 158 -23.73 1.78 6.57
C GLU A 158 -22.32 1.89 5.96
N ALA A 159 -21.65 3.03 6.17
CA ALA A 159 -20.27 3.25 5.75
C ALA A 159 -19.31 2.23 6.38
N TYR A 160 -19.45 1.96 7.67
CA TYR A 160 -18.65 0.92 8.35
C TYR A 160 -18.98 -0.48 7.85
N THR A 161 -20.25 -0.80 7.62
CA THR A 161 -20.67 -2.09 7.06
C THR A 161 -20.04 -2.34 5.67
N GLU A 162 -19.94 -1.30 4.84
CA GLU A 162 -19.22 -1.40 3.57
C GLU A 162 -17.71 -1.59 3.77
N LEU A 163 -17.10 -0.81 4.67
CA LEU A 163 -15.67 -0.86 4.96
C LEU A 163 -15.24 -2.25 5.47
N GLU A 164 -16.05 -2.88 6.32
CA GLU A 164 -15.81 -4.21 6.89
C GLU A 164 -15.78 -5.33 5.85
N ARG A 165 -16.39 -5.13 4.67
CA ARG A 165 -16.32 -6.10 3.56
C ARG A 165 -14.91 -6.21 2.96
N ARG A 166 -14.00 -5.28 3.29
CA ARG A 166 -12.58 -5.25 2.85
C ARG A 166 -12.35 -5.28 1.33
N HIS A 167 -13.34 -4.85 0.53
CA HIS A 167 -13.25 -4.78 -0.94
C HIS A 167 -13.32 -3.36 -1.49
N THR A 168 -13.24 -2.37 -0.60
CA THR A 168 -13.34 -0.96 -0.96
C THR A 168 -12.05 -0.47 -1.62
N ARG A 169 -12.16 0.10 -2.84
CA ARG A 169 -11.04 0.80 -3.45
C ARG A 169 -10.93 2.22 -2.92
N GLY A 170 -9.79 2.54 -2.30
CA GLY A 170 -9.56 3.88 -1.75
C GLY A 170 -10.31 4.17 -0.47
N LYS A 171 -10.91 5.33 -0.37
CA LYS A 171 -11.51 5.89 0.86
C LYS A 171 -13.04 5.93 0.79
N ILE A 172 -13.66 5.73 1.94
CA ILE A 172 -15.04 6.13 2.20
C ILE A 172 -15.01 7.46 2.94
N VAL A 173 -15.80 8.42 2.50
CA VAL A 173 -15.87 9.78 3.07
C VAL A 173 -17.21 9.98 3.75
N LEU A 174 -17.20 10.62 4.91
CA LEU A 174 -18.40 11.07 5.61
C LEU A 174 -18.53 12.59 5.47
N THR A 175 -19.74 13.06 5.17
CA THR A 175 -20.08 14.51 5.10
C THR A 175 -21.05 14.88 6.19
N PRO A 176 -20.99 16.12 6.72
CA PRO A 176 -21.95 16.63 7.71
C PRO A 176 -23.39 16.58 7.24
#